data_224729f147ae01f6212e8786c228b984
#
_entry.id   224729f147ae01f6212e8786c228b984
#
_cell.length_a   1.000
_cell.length_b   1.000
_cell.length_c   1.000
_cell.angle_alpha   90.00
_cell.angle_beta   90.00
_cell.angle_gamma   90.00
#
_symmetry.space_group_name_H-M   'P 1'
#
loop_
_entity.id
_entity.type
_entity.pdbx_description
1 polymer ?
#
loop_
_entity_poly.entity_id
_entity_poly.type
_entity_poly.pdbx_seq_one_letter_code
_entity_poly.pdbx_strand_id
1 'polypeptide(L)'
;VKITKLGHACLLLETPERTALFDPGIYSTVDLNTLPKLDDIIITHVHSDHFNLDLVEQLAVLYPQARITATPEIIEQLRDKNVAATGVSSDGIQLFLAPHEGHEPFLAPPQNIGVHYLGTLTHPGDSHTFIATKPVLALPVQAPWGSTQKAVDLALELKPKYIVPIHDWHWRDEARTGLYDRLEQTFAAQGITFIKAVNGQPFETDA
;
A
#
# COMPACT_ATOMS: atom_id res chain seq x y z
N VAL A 1 14.27 3.50 7.64
CA VAL A 1 12.82 3.70 7.89
C VAL A 1 12.22 2.45 8.49
N LYS A 2 11.20 2.60 9.31
CA LYS A 2 10.48 1.49 9.96
C LYS A 2 9.13 1.29 9.26
N ILE A 3 8.81 0.05 8.92
CA ILE A 3 7.59 -0.31 8.23
C ILE A 3 6.88 -1.41 9.01
N THR A 4 5.58 -1.28 9.19
CA THR A 4 4.73 -2.32 9.78
C THR A 4 3.60 -2.64 8.81
N LYS A 5 3.51 -3.90 8.38
CA LYS A 5 2.34 -4.36 7.64
C LYS A 5 1.19 -4.60 8.61
N LEU A 6 0.06 -3.95 8.37
CA LEU A 6 -1.14 -4.06 9.20
C LEU A 6 -2.26 -4.85 8.51
N GLY A 7 -1.87 -5.83 7.69
CA GLY A 7 -2.79 -6.69 6.94
C GLY A 7 -2.98 -6.23 5.50
N HIS A 8 -3.22 -7.17 4.62
CA HIS A 8 -3.50 -7.00 3.18
C HIS A 8 -2.59 -5.97 2.48
N ALA A 9 -3.13 -4.78 2.18
CA ALA A 9 -2.41 -3.66 1.57
C ALA A 9 -2.08 -2.54 2.57
N CYS A 10 -2.53 -2.66 3.82
CA CYS A 10 -2.32 -1.63 4.83
C CYS A 10 -0.89 -1.64 5.36
N LEU A 11 -0.19 -0.52 5.19
CA LEU A 11 1.17 -0.30 5.68
C LEU A 11 1.24 0.94 6.57
N LEU A 12 1.91 0.82 7.71
CA LEU A 12 2.35 1.95 8.52
C LEU A 12 3.83 2.19 8.24
N LEU A 13 4.17 3.37 7.76
CA LEU A 13 5.53 3.83 7.51
C LEU A 13 5.91 4.90 8.51
N GLU A 14 6.98 4.68 9.25
CA GLU A 14 7.56 5.65 10.20
C GLU A 14 8.95 6.06 9.72
N THR A 15 9.12 7.34 9.47
CA THR A 15 10.41 7.97 9.14
C THR A 15 10.77 8.97 10.24
N PRO A 16 12.01 9.48 10.29
CA PRO A 16 12.36 10.55 11.22
C PRO A 16 11.53 11.83 11.03
N GLU A 17 10.98 12.04 9.85
CA GLU A 17 10.27 13.27 9.48
C GLU A 17 8.76 13.12 9.65
N ARG A 18 8.18 11.96 9.28
CA ARG A 18 6.74 11.76 9.16
C ARG A 18 6.33 10.31 9.37
N THR A 19 5.09 10.15 9.79
CA THR A 19 4.43 8.85 9.89
C THR A 19 3.21 8.82 8.96
N ALA A 20 3.13 7.78 8.12
CA ALA A 20 2.04 7.61 7.16
C ALA A 20 1.36 6.25 7.29
N LEU A 21 0.04 6.26 7.16
CA LEU A 21 -0.78 5.04 7.04
C LEU A 21 -1.31 4.92 5.61
N PHE A 22 -1.07 3.77 4.99
CA PHE A 22 -1.52 3.46 3.63
C PHE A 22 -2.66 2.44 3.66
N ASP A 23 -3.66 2.66 2.81
CA ASP A 23 -4.75 1.74 2.50
C ASP A 23 -5.37 1.04 3.72
N PRO A 24 -5.97 1.79 4.68
CA PRO A 24 -6.66 1.23 5.84
C PRO A 24 -8.02 0.64 5.45
N GLY A 25 -8.01 -0.50 4.76
CA GLY A 25 -9.19 -1.24 4.31
C GLY A 25 -9.76 -2.19 5.37
N ILE A 26 -10.81 -2.93 5.01
CA ILE A 26 -11.52 -3.86 5.92
C ILE A 26 -10.69 -5.08 6.34
N TYR A 27 -9.63 -5.41 5.59
CA TYR A 27 -8.71 -6.51 5.92
C TYR A 27 -7.47 -6.03 6.69
N SER A 28 -7.46 -4.78 7.14
CA SER A 28 -6.41 -4.26 8.02
C SER A 28 -6.68 -4.59 9.49
N THR A 29 -5.59 -4.69 10.25
CA THR A 29 -5.60 -4.92 11.70
C THR A 29 -5.17 -3.66 12.46
N VAL A 30 -5.69 -2.51 12.03
CA VAL A 30 -5.40 -1.21 12.64
C VAL A 30 -6.03 -1.15 14.03
N ASP A 31 -5.21 -0.96 15.06
CA ASP A 31 -5.65 -0.69 16.44
C ASP A 31 -5.43 0.80 16.74
N LEU A 32 -6.52 1.55 16.83
CA LEU A 32 -6.51 3.00 17.09
C LEU A 32 -5.84 3.38 18.42
N ASN A 33 -5.78 2.44 19.38
CA ASN A 33 -5.17 2.71 20.69
C ASN A 33 -3.64 2.64 20.68
N THR A 34 -3.07 1.98 19.66
CA THR A 34 -1.62 1.72 19.58
C THR A 34 -0.95 2.42 18.40
N LEU A 35 -1.74 3.01 17.48
CA LEU A 35 -1.18 3.79 16.38
C LEU A 35 -0.36 4.98 16.89
N PRO A 36 0.83 5.23 16.32
CA PRO A 36 1.54 6.47 16.56
C PRO A 36 0.76 7.65 15.96
N LYS A 37 1.20 8.88 16.28
CA LYS A 37 0.65 10.07 15.61
C LYS A 37 0.85 9.95 14.10
N LEU A 38 -0.22 10.14 13.34
CA LEU A 38 -0.17 10.14 11.88
C LEU A 38 -0.02 11.57 11.35
N ASP A 39 0.85 11.73 10.37
CA ASP A 39 1.00 12.96 9.58
C ASP A 39 0.29 12.84 8.22
N ASP A 40 0.21 11.63 7.68
CA ASP A 40 -0.42 11.36 6.39
C ASP A 40 -1.26 10.07 6.42
N ILE A 41 -2.41 10.09 5.75
CA ILE A 41 -3.24 8.93 5.45
C ILE A 41 -3.42 8.89 3.93
N ILE A 42 -3.04 7.79 3.29
CA ILE A 42 -3.01 7.68 1.85
C ILE A 42 -3.87 6.49 1.43
N ILE A 43 -4.79 6.72 0.49
CA ILE A 43 -5.75 5.71 0.05
C ILE A 43 -5.71 5.66 -1.47
N THR A 44 -5.30 4.52 -2.00
CA THR A 44 -5.00 4.38 -3.43
C THR A 44 -6.24 4.26 -4.31
N HIS A 45 -7.30 3.60 -3.81
CA HIS A 45 -8.56 3.44 -4.53
C HIS A 45 -9.71 3.00 -3.62
N VAL A 46 -10.93 2.94 -4.16
CA VAL A 46 -12.19 2.85 -3.41
C VAL A 46 -12.58 1.44 -2.97
N HIS A 47 -11.92 0.39 -3.41
CA HIS A 47 -12.26 -0.96 -2.98
C HIS A 47 -12.14 -1.11 -1.46
N SER A 48 -13.05 -1.88 -0.87
CA SER A 48 -13.19 -1.99 0.59
C SER A 48 -11.96 -2.59 1.29
N ASP A 49 -11.17 -3.37 0.61
CA ASP A 49 -9.92 -3.94 1.12
C ASP A 49 -8.76 -2.92 1.19
N HIS A 50 -8.92 -1.74 0.56
CA HIS A 50 -8.01 -0.58 0.63
C HIS A 50 -8.63 0.62 1.35
N PHE A 51 -9.95 0.74 1.34
CA PHE A 51 -10.68 1.86 1.92
C PHE A 51 -11.83 1.39 2.81
N ASN A 52 -11.69 1.59 4.12
CA ASN A 52 -12.76 1.45 5.11
C ASN A 52 -13.20 2.85 5.56
N LEU A 53 -14.35 3.32 5.06
CA LEU A 53 -14.85 4.67 5.32
C LEU A 53 -14.99 4.96 6.82
N ASP A 54 -15.55 4.02 7.59
CA ASP A 54 -15.76 4.21 9.04
C ASP A 54 -14.44 4.31 9.80
N LEU A 55 -13.44 3.52 9.40
CA LEU A 55 -12.10 3.59 9.99
C LEU A 55 -11.40 4.91 9.65
N VAL A 56 -11.50 5.37 8.40
CA VAL A 56 -10.88 6.64 7.97
C VAL A 56 -11.56 7.82 8.64
N GLU A 57 -12.87 7.80 8.86
CA GLU A 57 -13.60 8.81 9.63
C GLU A 57 -13.07 8.87 11.08
N GLN A 58 -12.88 7.72 11.75
CA GLN A 58 -12.31 7.66 13.10
C GLN A 58 -10.86 8.17 13.13
N LEU A 59 -10.04 7.80 12.14
CA LEU A 59 -8.67 8.28 12.00
C LEU A 59 -8.62 9.81 11.83
N ALA A 60 -9.52 10.39 11.02
CA ALA A 60 -9.61 11.83 10.83
C ALA A 60 -10.00 12.58 12.11
N VAL A 61 -10.85 11.99 12.94
CA VAL A 61 -11.19 12.53 14.26
C VAL A 61 -10.01 12.46 15.23
N LEU A 62 -9.29 11.33 15.23
CA LEU A 62 -8.15 11.10 16.12
C LEU A 62 -6.91 11.91 15.73
N TYR A 63 -6.70 12.09 14.42
CA TYR A 63 -5.55 12.80 13.85
C TYR A 63 -6.01 13.96 12.95
N PRO A 64 -6.63 15.02 13.49
CA PRO A 64 -7.23 16.11 12.69
C PRO A 64 -6.22 16.94 11.88
N GLN A 65 -4.93 16.76 12.13
CA GLN A 65 -3.85 17.41 11.37
C GLN A 65 -3.23 16.51 10.31
N ALA A 66 -3.62 15.23 10.26
CA ALA A 66 -3.13 14.32 9.22
C ALA A 66 -3.70 14.72 7.86
N ARG A 67 -2.84 14.75 6.84
CA ARG A 67 -3.28 14.99 5.46
C ARG A 67 -3.85 13.69 4.90
N ILE A 68 -5.06 13.74 4.36
CA ILE A 68 -5.66 12.60 3.67
C ILE A 68 -5.49 12.81 2.16
N THR A 69 -4.81 11.86 1.51
CA THR A 69 -4.61 11.85 0.05
C THR A 69 -5.32 10.63 -0.54
N ALA A 70 -6.21 10.86 -1.52
CA ALA A 70 -7.04 9.81 -2.08
C ALA A 70 -7.49 10.14 -3.52
N THR A 71 -8.17 9.19 -4.17
CA THR A 71 -8.81 9.41 -5.48
C THR A 71 -10.03 10.32 -5.35
N PRO A 72 -10.46 10.99 -6.43
CA PRO A 72 -11.67 11.84 -6.44
C PRO A 72 -12.92 11.14 -5.91
N GLU A 73 -13.09 9.88 -6.22
CA GLU A 73 -14.24 9.06 -5.77
C GLU A 73 -14.27 8.90 -4.25
N ILE A 74 -13.13 8.68 -3.61
CA ILE A 74 -13.00 8.61 -2.14
C ILE A 74 -13.18 10.00 -1.52
N ILE A 75 -12.62 11.05 -2.12
CA ILE A 75 -12.76 12.44 -1.66
C ILE A 75 -14.23 12.83 -1.58
N GLU A 76 -15.05 12.41 -2.54
CA GLU A 76 -16.48 12.66 -2.53
C GLU A 76 -17.17 11.98 -1.33
N GLN A 77 -16.88 10.70 -1.06
CA GLN A 77 -17.41 9.98 0.10
C GLN A 77 -16.97 10.60 1.43
N LEU A 78 -15.71 11.01 1.53
CA LEU A 78 -15.16 11.66 2.73
C LEU A 78 -15.77 13.04 2.97
N ARG A 79 -16.06 13.79 1.90
CA ARG A 79 -16.74 15.10 1.99
C ARG A 79 -18.13 14.97 2.62
N ASP A 80 -18.88 13.90 2.32
CA ASP A 80 -20.20 13.65 2.91
C ASP A 80 -20.10 13.37 4.43
N LYS A 81 -18.93 13.01 4.90
CA LYS A 81 -18.56 12.83 6.31
C LYS A 81 -17.88 14.07 6.94
N ASN A 82 -17.79 15.19 6.23
CA ASN A 82 -17.05 16.39 6.60
C ASN A 82 -15.55 16.15 6.85
N VAL A 83 -14.96 15.15 6.21
CA VAL A 83 -13.54 14.85 6.25
C VAL A 83 -12.84 15.47 5.04
N ALA A 84 -11.87 16.32 5.29
CA ALA A 84 -11.09 16.96 4.23
C ALA A 84 -10.05 16.00 3.66
N ALA A 85 -10.00 15.90 2.33
CA ALA A 85 -9.01 15.10 1.62
C ALA A 85 -8.60 15.77 0.29
N THR A 86 -7.48 15.37 -0.28
CA THR A 86 -6.94 15.93 -1.52
C THR A 86 -6.50 14.83 -2.50
N GLY A 87 -6.58 15.13 -3.80
CA GLY A 87 -6.15 14.21 -4.88
C GLY A 87 -4.93 14.74 -5.63
N VAL A 88 -4.12 15.60 -5.02
CA VAL A 88 -2.94 16.20 -5.67
C VAL A 88 -1.65 15.87 -4.91
N SER A 89 -0.56 15.81 -5.65
CA SER A 89 0.78 15.68 -5.06
C SER A 89 1.08 16.85 -4.11
N SER A 90 1.78 16.55 -3.05
CA SER A 90 2.18 17.55 -2.04
C SER A 90 3.60 17.23 -1.55
N ASP A 91 4.13 18.03 -0.62
CA ASP A 91 5.44 17.79 -0.06
C ASP A 91 5.57 16.38 0.53
N GLY A 92 6.54 15.61 0.01
CA GLY A 92 6.77 14.21 0.35
C GLY A 92 5.80 13.19 -0.29
N ILE A 93 4.72 13.62 -0.96
CA ILE A 93 3.73 12.75 -1.62
C ILE A 93 3.71 13.06 -3.12
N GLN A 94 4.25 12.17 -3.93
CA GLN A 94 4.21 12.27 -5.39
C GLN A 94 3.25 11.23 -5.95
N LEU A 95 2.13 11.68 -6.51
CA LEU A 95 1.18 10.81 -7.20
C LEU A 95 1.65 10.51 -8.62
N PHE A 96 1.42 9.28 -9.06
CA PHE A 96 1.70 8.87 -10.43
C PHE A 96 0.58 7.98 -10.99
N LEU A 97 0.54 7.86 -12.31
CA LEU A 97 -0.44 7.01 -12.99
C LEU A 97 -0.10 5.54 -12.74
N ALA A 98 -1.01 4.85 -12.08
CA ALA A 98 -0.98 3.41 -11.83
C ALA A 98 -2.40 2.87 -12.04
N PRO A 99 -2.82 2.58 -13.28
CA PRO A 99 -4.19 2.14 -13.51
C PRO A 99 -4.46 0.82 -12.78
N HIS A 100 -5.63 0.72 -12.16
CA HIS A 100 -6.07 -0.52 -11.53
C HIS A 100 -6.14 -1.64 -12.57
N GLU A 101 -5.61 -2.79 -12.22
CA GLU A 101 -5.70 -3.97 -13.08
C GLU A 101 -7.14 -4.50 -13.12
N GLY A 102 -7.52 -5.04 -14.25
CA GLY A 102 -8.85 -5.58 -14.49
C GLY A 102 -9.40 -5.16 -15.83
N HIS A 103 -10.49 -5.75 -16.24
CA HIS A 103 -11.22 -5.38 -17.47
C HIS A 103 -12.67 -5.84 -17.40
N GLU A 104 -13.51 -5.11 -18.10
CA GLU A 104 -14.89 -5.50 -18.34
C GLU A 104 -15.00 -6.83 -19.12
N PRO A 105 -16.05 -7.65 -18.88
CA PRO A 105 -17.16 -7.40 -17.95
C PRO A 105 -16.93 -7.99 -16.55
N PHE A 106 -15.78 -8.61 -16.30
CA PHE A 106 -15.54 -9.33 -15.02
C PHE A 106 -15.30 -8.37 -13.87
N LEU A 107 -14.48 -7.34 -14.07
CA LEU A 107 -14.12 -6.37 -13.05
C LEU A 107 -13.98 -4.99 -13.70
N ALA A 108 -14.92 -4.08 -13.41
CA ALA A 108 -14.79 -2.69 -13.78
C ALA A 108 -13.73 -2.03 -12.88
N PRO A 109 -12.57 -1.64 -13.42
CA PRO A 109 -11.52 -1.07 -12.59
C PRO A 109 -11.91 0.33 -12.10
N PRO A 110 -11.80 0.62 -10.77
CA PRO A 110 -11.98 1.98 -10.26
C PRO A 110 -10.79 2.86 -10.61
N GLN A 111 -10.89 4.14 -10.30
CA GLN A 111 -9.72 5.01 -10.31
C GLN A 111 -8.72 4.53 -9.25
N ASN A 112 -7.46 4.37 -9.63
CA ASN A 112 -6.37 4.01 -8.73
C ASN A 112 -5.20 4.97 -8.94
N ILE A 113 -4.56 5.37 -7.86
CA ILE A 113 -3.36 6.21 -7.85
C ILE A 113 -2.18 5.42 -7.29
N GLY A 114 -1.03 5.53 -7.94
CA GLY A 114 0.23 5.14 -7.34
C GLY A 114 0.84 6.30 -6.57
N VAL A 115 1.59 5.98 -5.53
CA VAL A 115 2.20 6.96 -4.63
C VAL A 115 3.68 6.67 -4.43
N HIS A 116 4.54 7.66 -4.69
CA HIS A 116 5.91 7.70 -4.14
C HIS A 116 5.90 8.57 -2.89
N TYR A 117 6.31 8.01 -1.77
CA TYR A 117 6.30 8.69 -0.49
C TYR A 117 7.73 8.93 0.03
N LEU A 118 8.06 10.20 0.30
CA LEU A 118 9.35 10.69 0.83
C LEU A 118 10.59 10.15 0.09
N GLY A 119 10.47 9.84 -1.20
CA GLY A 119 11.57 9.24 -1.96
C GLY A 119 11.94 7.81 -1.53
N THR A 120 11.20 7.21 -0.61
CA THR A 120 11.49 5.94 0.07
C THR A 120 10.59 4.80 -0.40
N LEU A 121 9.26 4.98 -0.32
CA LEU A 121 8.27 3.95 -0.61
C LEU A 121 7.53 4.23 -1.92
N THR A 122 7.32 3.20 -2.71
CA THR A 122 6.31 3.16 -3.78
C THR A 122 5.16 2.25 -3.34
N HIS A 123 3.95 2.79 -3.30
CA HIS A 123 2.72 2.04 -3.12
C HIS A 123 1.84 2.19 -4.37
N PRO A 124 1.68 1.15 -5.20
CA PRO A 124 1.00 1.28 -6.49
C PRO A 124 -0.52 1.09 -6.40
N GLY A 125 -1.07 0.82 -5.19
CA GLY A 125 -2.43 0.27 -5.09
C GLY A 125 -2.53 -1.06 -5.83
N ASP A 126 -3.61 -1.26 -6.59
CA ASP A 126 -3.89 -2.49 -7.33
C ASP A 126 -3.42 -2.40 -8.79
N SER A 127 -2.14 -2.06 -8.95
CA SER A 127 -1.52 -1.93 -10.27
C SER A 127 -0.23 -2.73 -10.40
N HIS A 128 -0.06 -3.36 -11.56
CA HIS A 128 1.22 -3.87 -12.07
C HIS A 128 1.68 -3.08 -13.32
N THR A 129 1.07 -1.91 -13.58
CA THR A 129 1.32 -1.13 -14.80
C THR A 129 1.85 0.25 -14.43
N PHE A 130 3.15 0.29 -14.09
CA PHE A 130 3.91 1.52 -13.83
C PHE A 130 5.41 1.26 -14.10
N ILE A 131 6.19 2.33 -14.26
CA ILE A 131 7.54 2.26 -14.86
C ILE A 131 8.68 2.67 -13.92
N ALA A 132 8.38 3.06 -12.68
CA ALA A 132 9.41 3.51 -11.74
C ALA A 132 9.05 3.14 -10.30
N THR A 133 10.06 2.88 -9.49
CA THR A 133 9.90 2.62 -8.06
C THR A 133 10.92 3.39 -7.23
N LYS A 134 10.61 3.57 -5.94
CA LYS A 134 11.55 4.00 -4.91
C LYS A 134 12.25 2.77 -4.32
N PRO A 135 13.25 2.94 -3.45
CA PRO A 135 13.97 1.81 -2.87
C PRO A 135 13.08 0.73 -2.25
N VAL A 136 11.97 1.09 -1.62
CA VAL A 136 10.97 0.14 -1.11
C VAL A 136 9.77 0.10 -2.05
N LEU A 137 9.42 -1.09 -2.52
CA LEU A 137 8.22 -1.35 -3.31
C LEU A 137 7.21 -2.16 -2.49
N ALA A 138 6.03 -1.60 -2.23
CA ALA A 138 4.86 -2.37 -1.82
C ALA A 138 4.35 -3.11 -3.06
N LEU A 139 4.57 -4.42 -3.13
CA LEU A 139 4.27 -5.21 -4.33
C LEU A 139 2.99 -6.02 -4.14
N PRO A 140 1.92 -5.79 -4.93
CA PRO A 140 0.76 -6.68 -4.96
C PRO A 140 1.18 -8.06 -5.50
N VAL A 141 1.20 -9.08 -4.63
CA VAL A 141 1.75 -10.40 -5.00
C VAL A 141 0.72 -11.38 -5.52
N GLN A 142 -0.58 -11.09 -5.31
CA GLN A 142 -1.68 -11.92 -5.78
C GLN A 142 -3.00 -11.14 -5.77
N ALA A 143 -3.85 -11.38 -6.76
CA ALA A 143 -5.22 -10.87 -6.78
C ALA A 143 -6.06 -11.62 -7.83
N PRO A 144 -7.40 -11.51 -7.81
CA PRO A 144 -8.25 -12.00 -8.89
C PRO A 144 -7.92 -11.40 -10.27
N TRP A 145 -7.40 -10.16 -10.26
CA TRP A 145 -7.01 -9.39 -11.45
C TRP A 145 -5.54 -9.55 -11.85
N GLY A 146 -4.69 -10.11 -10.96
CA GLY A 146 -3.26 -10.22 -11.18
C GLY A 146 -2.69 -11.58 -10.76
N SER A 147 -1.50 -11.89 -11.23
CA SER A 147 -0.79 -13.12 -10.87
C SER A 147 0.55 -12.82 -10.21
N THR A 148 1.00 -13.74 -9.36
CA THR A 148 2.33 -13.71 -8.76
C THR A 148 3.44 -13.61 -9.81
N GLN A 149 3.28 -14.29 -10.97
CA GLN A 149 4.26 -14.20 -12.05
C GLN A 149 4.39 -12.76 -12.59
N LYS A 150 3.26 -12.08 -12.82
CA LYS A 150 3.25 -10.69 -13.29
C LYS A 150 3.92 -9.75 -12.26
N ALA A 151 3.68 -9.98 -10.97
CA ALA A 151 4.33 -9.24 -9.89
C ALA A 151 5.85 -9.45 -9.89
N VAL A 152 6.30 -10.71 -10.07
CA VAL A 152 7.74 -11.04 -10.17
C VAL A 152 8.37 -10.34 -11.37
N ASP A 153 7.77 -10.44 -12.54
CA ASP A 153 8.30 -9.85 -13.78
C ASP A 153 8.46 -8.33 -13.63
N LEU A 154 7.44 -7.65 -13.08
CA LEU A 154 7.48 -6.22 -12.79
C LEU A 154 8.60 -5.85 -11.80
N ALA A 155 8.71 -6.58 -10.70
CA ALA A 155 9.73 -6.28 -9.70
C ALA A 155 11.15 -6.50 -10.22
N LEU A 156 11.36 -7.50 -11.09
CA LEU A 156 12.66 -7.75 -11.75
C LEU A 156 13.00 -6.65 -12.77
N GLU A 157 12.01 -6.04 -13.41
CA GLU A 157 12.18 -4.89 -14.30
C GLU A 157 12.53 -3.62 -13.52
N LEU A 158 11.76 -3.32 -12.46
CA LEU A 158 11.89 -2.11 -11.64
C LEU A 158 13.10 -2.11 -10.71
N LYS A 159 13.55 -3.28 -10.26
CA LYS A 159 14.70 -3.49 -9.39
C LYS A 159 14.69 -2.65 -8.11
N PRO A 160 13.64 -2.72 -7.28
CA PRO A 160 13.64 -2.09 -5.97
C PRO A 160 14.76 -2.69 -5.10
N LYS A 161 15.20 -1.98 -4.06
CA LYS A 161 16.12 -2.53 -3.06
C LYS A 161 15.39 -3.49 -2.11
N TYR A 162 14.16 -3.13 -1.73
CA TYR A 162 13.29 -3.89 -0.83
C TYR A 162 11.92 -4.11 -1.45
N ILE A 163 11.36 -5.29 -1.26
CA ILE A 163 9.96 -5.61 -1.58
C ILE A 163 9.22 -5.92 -0.29
N VAL A 164 8.11 -5.23 -0.08
CA VAL A 164 7.12 -5.53 0.96
C VAL A 164 5.89 -6.11 0.24
N PRO A 165 5.55 -7.40 0.47
CA PRO A 165 4.38 -7.98 -0.19
C PRO A 165 3.10 -7.40 0.38
N ILE A 166 2.20 -6.99 -0.51
CA ILE A 166 0.83 -6.61 -0.21
C ILE A 166 -0.14 -7.48 -1.02
N HIS A 167 -1.45 -7.37 -0.74
CA HIS A 167 -2.51 -8.06 -1.47
C HIS A 167 -2.44 -9.59 -1.33
N ASP A 168 -2.19 -10.09 -0.12
CA ASP A 168 -1.96 -11.51 0.18
C ASP A 168 -2.94 -12.10 1.20
N TRP A 169 -3.98 -11.36 1.59
CA TRP A 169 -4.95 -11.77 2.61
C TRP A 169 -5.71 -13.06 2.25
N HIS A 170 -5.94 -13.28 0.96
CA HIS A 170 -6.68 -14.44 0.46
C HIS A 170 -5.94 -15.78 0.58
N TRP A 171 -4.65 -15.77 0.94
CA TRP A 171 -3.87 -16.99 1.11
C TRP A 171 -3.97 -17.51 2.56
N ARG A 172 -4.06 -18.81 2.68
CA ARG A 172 -3.78 -19.49 3.95
C ARG A 172 -2.32 -19.29 4.33
N ASP A 173 -2.02 -19.33 5.62
CA ASP A 173 -0.67 -19.07 6.14
C ASP A 173 0.37 -20.05 5.60
N GLU A 174 0.01 -21.34 5.43
CA GLU A 174 0.91 -22.34 4.88
C GLU A 174 1.25 -22.04 3.40
N ALA A 175 0.25 -21.63 2.62
CA ALA A 175 0.45 -21.25 1.22
C ALA A 175 1.27 -19.96 1.10
N ARG A 176 1.00 -18.97 1.95
CA ARG A 176 1.74 -17.71 2.02
C ARG A 176 3.21 -17.96 2.35
N THR A 177 3.50 -18.76 3.38
CA THR A 177 4.88 -19.09 3.78
C THR A 177 5.64 -19.74 2.65
N GLY A 178 5.08 -20.77 2.02
CA GLY A 178 5.77 -21.47 0.91
C GLY A 178 6.01 -20.60 -0.31
N LEU A 179 5.10 -19.65 -0.59
CA LEU A 179 5.28 -18.70 -1.68
C LEU A 179 6.31 -17.62 -1.33
N TYR A 180 6.30 -17.11 -0.11
CA TYR A 180 7.28 -16.14 0.36
C TYR A 180 8.69 -16.69 0.32
N ASP A 181 8.90 -17.95 0.67
CA ASP A 181 10.20 -18.62 0.56
C ASP A 181 10.70 -18.64 -0.89
N ARG A 182 9.80 -18.92 -1.85
CA ARG A 182 10.14 -18.90 -3.28
C ARG A 182 10.44 -17.49 -3.79
N LEU A 183 9.64 -16.50 -3.40
CA LEU A 183 9.84 -15.10 -3.77
C LEU A 183 11.15 -14.56 -3.21
N GLU A 184 11.45 -14.85 -1.94
CA GLU A 184 12.72 -14.49 -1.32
C GLU A 184 13.91 -15.04 -2.10
N GLN A 185 13.91 -16.33 -2.43
CA GLN A 185 14.96 -16.97 -3.22
C GLN A 185 15.11 -16.36 -4.62
N THR A 186 13.96 -16.11 -5.29
CA THR A 186 13.92 -15.52 -6.63
C THR A 186 14.52 -14.12 -6.64
N PHE A 187 14.12 -13.28 -5.70
CA PHE A 187 14.58 -11.89 -5.63
C PHE A 187 16.01 -11.77 -5.09
N ALA A 188 16.39 -12.59 -4.12
CA ALA A 188 17.77 -12.61 -3.60
C ALA A 188 18.80 -12.92 -4.70
N ALA A 189 18.47 -13.80 -5.64
CA ALA A 189 19.33 -14.08 -6.80
C ALA A 189 19.57 -12.86 -7.71
N GLN A 190 18.77 -11.80 -7.57
CA GLN A 190 18.86 -10.56 -8.31
C GLN A 190 19.31 -9.37 -7.44
N GLY A 191 19.74 -9.63 -6.19
CA GLY A 191 20.18 -8.59 -5.25
C GLY A 191 19.04 -7.75 -4.66
N ILE A 192 17.80 -8.24 -4.74
CA ILE A 192 16.61 -7.59 -4.19
C ILE A 192 16.23 -8.28 -2.87
N THR A 193 16.01 -7.51 -1.81
CA THR A 193 15.59 -8.04 -0.52
C THR A 193 14.07 -8.15 -0.46
N PHE A 194 13.55 -9.37 -0.39
CA PHE A 194 12.12 -9.61 -0.14
C PHE A 194 11.87 -9.73 1.36
N ILE A 195 10.97 -8.90 1.88
CA ILE A 195 10.61 -8.90 3.31
C ILE A 195 9.46 -9.87 3.53
N LYS A 196 9.69 -10.95 4.27
CA LYS A 196 8.61 -11.86 4.73
C LYS A 196 7.84 -11.19 5.86
N ALA A 197 7.09 -10.12 5.53
CA ALA A 197 6.39 -9.29 6.49
C ALA A 197 5.34 -10.10 7.26
N VAL A 198 5.39 -10.03 8.58
CA VAL A 198 4.39 -10.57 9.50
C VAL A 198 3.51 -9.42 9.97
N ASN A 199 2.18 -9.60 9.90
CA ASN A 199 1.24 -8.55 10.31
C ASN A 199 1.49 -8.10 11.75
N GLY A 200 1.54 -6.80 11.97
CA GLY A 200 1.78 -6.18 13.27
C GLY A 200 3.25 -6.21 13.74
N GLN A 201 4.15 -6.87 13.03
CA GLN A 201 5.58 -6.87 13.37
C GLN A 201 6.34 -5.86 12.52
N PRO A 202 6.98 -4.85 13.14
CA PRO A 202 7.78 -3.87 12.42
C PRO A 202 9.10 -4.49 11.92
N PHE A 203 9.58 -3.96 10.80
CA PHE A 203 10.92 -4.20 10.30
C PHE A 203 11.55 -2.87 9.86
N GLU A 204 12.87 -2.84 9.81
CA GLU A 204 13.62 -1.65 9.43
C GLU A 204 14.32 -1.84 8.09
N THR A 205 14.45 -0.76 7.33
CA THR A 205 15.26 -0.68 6.11
C THR A 205 16.14 0.56 6.15
N ASP A 206 17.22 0.55 5.40
CA ASP A 206 18.13 1.68 5.20
C ASP A 206 17.78 2.50 3.93
N ALA A 207 16.50 2.47 3.54
CA ALA A 207 15.97 3.20 2.38
C ALA A 207 15.72 4.68 2.69
#